data_541cfd7049723e2780b8fb7c2e34816d
#
_entry.id   541cfd7049723e2780b8fb7c2e34816d
#
_cell.length_a   1.000
_cell.length_b   1.000
_cell.length_c   1.000
_cell.angle_alpha   90.00
_cell.angle_beta   90.00
_cell.angle_gamma   90.00
#
_symmetry.space_group_name_H-M   'P 1'
#
loop_
_entity.id
_entity.type
_entity.pdbx_description
1 polymer ?
#
loop_
_entity_poly.entity_id
_entity_poly.type
_entity_poly.pdbx_seq_one_letter_code
_entity_poly.pdbx_strand_id
1 'polypeptide(L)'
;MPMVQMIDLCYSGKYTQKEMQKKVRGNGGLKALLSTSDAREVEKMIHNGDKKAEEIYYAMAYQISKGIGQLSVVFKENIDGIVLTGGVAYSEMLTNWIKEYVNFMAPVYILKGENELESLAFGALRILKGEEEAILYIDER
;
A
#
# COMPACT_ATOMS: atom_id res chain seq x y z
N MET A 1 -5.67 5.78 -12.25
CA MET A 1 -7.13 5.73 -12.51
C MET A 1 -7.41 6.59 -13.73
N PRO A 2 -8.24 6.16 -14.68
CA PRO A 2 -8.60 6.96 -15.83
C PRO A 2 -9.39 8.19 -15.38
N MET A 3 -8.87 9.40 -15.67
CA MET A 3 -9.45 10.66 -15.18
C MET A 3 -10.83 10.94 -15.76
N VAL A 4 -11.04 10.65 -17.04
CA VAL A 4 -12.32 10.91 -17.72
C VAL A 4 -13.46 10.16 -17.04
N GLN A 5 -13.30 8.86 -16.79
CA GLN A 5 -14.32 8.04 -16.12
C GLN A 5 -14.57 8.50 -14.67
N MET A 6 -13.57 9.07 -14.00
CA MET A 6 -13.75 9.64 -12.67
C MET A 6 -14.61 10.91 -12.74
N ILE A 7 -14.34 11.78 -13.71
CA ILE A 7 -15.13 12.99 -13.95
C ILE A 7 -16.57 12.62 -14.26
N ASP A 8 -16.79 11.70 -15.20
CA ASP A 8 -18.11 11.21 -15.56
C ASP A 8 -18.87 10.67 -14.33
N LEU A 9 -18.18 9.93 -13.47
CA LEU A 9 -18.77 9.38 -12.25
C LEU A 9 -19.13 10.49 -11.24
N CYS A 10 -18.27 11.50 -11.07
CA CYS A 10 -18.51 12.63 -10.17
C CYS A 10 -19.72 13.48 -10.61
N TYR A 11 -19.89 13.64 -11.91
CA TYR A 11 -20.99 14.46 -12.48
C TYR A 11 -22.22 13.63 -12.87
N SER A 12 -22.23 12.33 -12.64
CA SER A 12 -23.37 11.46 -12.98
C SER A 12 -24.62 11.67 -12.12
N GLY A 13 -24.50 12.43 -11.01
CA GLY A 13 -25.58 12.56 -10.01
C GLY A 13 -25.81 11.31 -9.15
N LYS A 14 -25.06 10.22 -9.38
CA LYS A 14 -25.20 8.94 -8.63
C LYS A 14 -24.63 8.99 -7.22
N TYR A 15 -23.68 9.88 -6.98
CA TYR A 15 -22.95 9.98 -5.73
C TYR A 15 -22.76 11.43 -5.32
N THR A 16 -22.90 11.69 -4.03
CA THR A 16 -22.49 12.96 -3.42
C THR A 16 -20.96 13.00 -3.33
N GLN A 17 -20.40 14.20 -3.16
CA GLN A 17 -18.97 14.38 -2.95
C GLN A 17 -18.44 13.52 -1.78
N LYS A 18 -19.17 13.47 -0.67
CA LYS A 18 -18.82 12.70 0.52
C LYS A 18 -18.79 11.19 0.25
N GLU A 19 -19.71 10.68 -0.55
CA GLU A 19 -19.73 9.27 -0.97
C GLU A 19 -18.57 8.95 -1.89
N MET A 20 -18.23 9.86 -2.83
CA MET A 20 -17.08 9.69 -3.69
C MET A 20 -15.77 9.68 -2.91
N GLN A 21 -15.61 10.56 -1.92
CA GLN A 21 -14.46 10.56 -1.03
C GLN A 21 -14.34 9.25 -0.24
N LYS A 22 -15.47 8.70 0.24
CA LYS A 22 -15.48 7.39 0.92
C LYS A 22 -15.11 6.24 -0.02
N LYS A 23 -15.46 6.31 -1.32
CA LYS A 23 -15.04 5.31 -2.30
C LYS A 23 -13.52 5.32 -2.53
N VAL A 24 -12.90 6.49 -2.46
CA VAL A 24 -11.43 6.61 -2.58
C VAL A 24 -10.73 6.16 -1.29
N ARG A 25 -11.33 6.38 -0.12
CA ARG A 25 -10.73 6.12 1.20
C ARG A 25 -11.53 5.09 2.03
N GLY A 26 -11.52 3.83 1.62
CA GLY A 26 -12.03 2.74 2.44
C GLY A 26 -13.22 1.94 1.89
N ASN A 27 -14.07 2.52 1.03
CA ASN A 27 -15.18 1.80 0.41
C ASN A 27 -14.89 1.41 -1.05
N GLY A 28 -13.63 1.50 -1.49
CA GLY A 28 -13.13 1.05 -2.79
C GLY A 28 -12.37 -0.26 -2.70
N GLY A 29 -11.67 -0.62 -3.79
CA GLY A 29 -10.78 -1.78 -3.84
C GLY A 29 -11.43 -3.09 -3.41
N LEU A 30 -10.76 -3.84 -2.57
CA LEU A 30 -11.22 -5.15 -2.07
C LEU A 30 -12.62 -5.06 -1.46
N LYS A 31 -12.90 -4.03 -0.64
CA LYS A 31 -14.20 -3.86 0.01
C LYS A 31 -15.35 -3.68 -0.98
N ALA A 32 -15.13 -2.93 -2.05
CA ALA A 32 -16.16 -2.73 -3.08
C ALA A 32 -16.38 -3.99 -3.94
N LEU A 33 -15.35 -4.78 -4.17
CA LEU A 33 -15.36 -5.89 -5.12
C LEU A 33 -15.62 -7.26 -4.45
N LEU A 34 -15.17 -7.41 -3.18
CA LEU A 34 -15.25 -8.67 -2.42
C LEU A 34 -16.00 -8.53 -1.08
N SER A 35 -16.53 -7.32 -0.77
CA SER A 35 -17.25 -7.02 0.48
C SER A 35 -16.39 -7.10 1.75
N THR A 36 -15.07 -7.32 1.63
CA THR A 36 -14.12 -7.33 2.73
C THR A 36 -12.89 -6.51 2.41
N SER A 37 -12.25 -5.93 3.43
CA SER A 37 -10.92 -5.31 3.34
C SER A 37 -9.84 -6.15 4.03
N ASP A 38 -10.21 -7.27 4.64
CA ASP A 38 -9.27 -8.17 5.31
C ASP A 38 -8.63 -9.13 4.31
N ALA A 39 -7.32 -8.95 4.08
CA ALA A 39 -6.55 -9.80 3.18
C ALA A 39 -6.63 -11.29 3.54
N ARG A 40 -6.71 -11.61 4.84
CA ARG A 40 -6.83 -13.00 5.32
C ARG A 40 -8.13 -13.67 4.87
N GLU A 41 -9.23 -12.90 4.83
CA GLU A 41 -10.51 -13.39 4.31
C GLU A 41 -10.44 -13.60 2.80
N VAL A 42 -9.81 -12.69 2.07
CA VAL A 42 -9.59 -12.83 0.63
C VAL A 42 -8.77 -14.09 0.32
N GLU A 43 -7.68 -14.33 1.05
CA GLU A 43 -6.87 -15.53 0.87
C GLU A 43 -7.65 -16.83 1.18
N LYS A 44 -8.53 -16.82 2.19
CA LYS A 44 -9.44 -17.94 2.43
C LYS A 44 -10.40 -18.19 1.26
N MET A 45 -10.94 -17.13 0.65
CA MET A 45 -11.78 -17.25 -0.55
C MET A 45 -10.98 -17.90 -1.68
N ILE A 46 -9.74 -17.47 -1.91
CA ILE A 46 -8.85 -18.02 -2.95
C ILE A 46 -8.55 -19.50 -2.68
N HIS A 47 -8.20 -19.87 -1.46
CA HIS A 47 -7.96 -21.27 -1.08
C HIS A 47 -9.19 -22.16 -1.26
N ASN A 48 -10.39 -21.58 -1.13
CA ASN A 48 -11.67 -22.26 -1.40
C ASN A 48 -12.05 -22.28 -2.90
N GLY A 49 -11.16 -21.79 -3.79
CA GLY A 49 -11.35 -21.84 -5.24
C GLY A 49 -12.08 -20.65 -5.84
N ASP A 50 -12.26 -19.55 -5.11
CA ASP A 50 -12.89 -18.33 -5.65
C ASP A 50 -11.93 -17.62 -6.62
N LYS A 51 -12.13 -17.86 -7.90
CA LYS A 51 -11.33 -17.27 -8.99
C LYS A 51 -11.47 -15.77 -9.09
N LYS A 52 -12.62 -15.22 -8.74
CA LYS A 52 -12.84 -13.78 -8.72
C LYS A 52 -12.02 -13.10 -7.62
N ALA A 53 -11.97 -13.72 -6.43
CA ALA A 53 -11.13 -13.23 -5.35
C ALA A 53 -9.65 -13.26 -5.73
N GLU A 54 -9.18 -14.33 -6.36
CA GLU A 54 -7.80 -14.46 -6.86
C GLU A 54 -7.46 -13.35 -7.87
N GLU A 55 -8.30 -13.14 -8.87
CA GLU A 55 -8.09 -12.12 -9.91
C GLU A 55 -8.03 -10.70 -9.30
N ILE A 56 -8.94 -10.38 -8.38
CA ILE A 56 -8.99 -9.08 -7.74
C ILE A 56 -7.78 -8.86 -6.83
N TYR A 57 -7.37 -9.88 -6.10
CA TYR A 57 -6.22 -9.80 -5.20
C TYR A 57 -4.90 -9.69 -5.99
N TYR A 58 -4.79 -10.44 -7.08
CA TYR A 58 -3.68 -10.32 -8.02
C TYR A 58 -3.60 -8.93 -8.67
N ALA A 59 -4.76 -8.36 -9.06
CA ALA A 59 -4.82 -7.00 -9.58
C ALA A 59 -4.36 -5.96 -8.55
N MET A 60 -4.60 -6.19 -7.25
CA MET A 60 -4.07 -5.34 -6.18
C MET A 60 -2.54 -5.42 -6.12
N ALA A 61 -1.95 -6.62 -6.18
CA ALA A 61 -0.50 -6.80 -6.26
C ALA A 61 0.11 -6.05 -7.45
N TYR A 62 -0.52 -6.18 -8.62
CA TYR A 62 -0.13 -5.48 -9.83
C TYR A 62 -0.16 -3.95 -9.68
N GLN A 63 -1.21 -3.40 -9.05
CA GLN A 63 -1.30 -1.94 -8.83
C GLN A 63 -0.24 -1.44 -7.85
N ILE A 64 0.07 -2.21 -6.79
CA ILE A 64 1.15 -1.89 -5.86
C ILE A 64 2.49 -1.89 -6.62
N SER A 65 2.74 -2.91 -7.41
CA SER A 65 3.98 -3.04 -8.20
C SER A 65 4.14 -1.90 -9.20
N LYS A 66 3.06 -1.46 -9.85
CA LYS A 66 3.05 -0.26 -10.70
C LYS A 66 3.41 1.00 -9.92
N GLY A 67 2.89 1.14 -8.70
CA GLY A 67 3.23 2.27 -7.82
C GLY A 67 4.72 2.29 -7.48
N ILE A 68 5.30 1.14 -7.15
CA ILE A 68 6.73 0.99 -6.89
C ILE A 68 7.53 1.37 -8.14
N GLY A 69 7.16 0.83 -9.31
CA GLY A 69 7.82 1.17 -10.57
C GLY A 69 7.72 2.65 -10.94
N GLN A 70 6.59 3.28 -10.68
CA GLN A 70 6.41 4.70 -10.91
C GLN A 70 7.31 5.56 -10.01
N LEU A 71 7.52 5.15 -8.77
CA LEU A 71 8.39 5.85 -7.84
C LEU A 71 9.89 5.61 -8.12
N SER A 72 10.25 4.54 -8.80
CA SER A 72 11.66 4.22 -9.08
C SER A 72 12.39 5.32 -9.85
N VAL A 73 11.69 6.07 -10.70
CA VAL A 73 12.27 7.18 -11.48
C VAL A 73 12.70 8.38 -10.63
N VAL A 74 12.24 8.46 -9.37
CA VAL A 74 12.66 9.51 -8.42
C VAL A 74 14.11 9.29 -8.01
N PHE A 75 14.56 8.04 -7.97
CA PHE A 75 15.94 7.67 -7.68
C PHE A 75 16.75 7.78 -8.96
N LYS A 76 17.68 8.73 -9.00
CA LYS A 76 18.58 8.95 -10.17
C LYS A 76 19.69 7.90 -10.25
N GLU A 77 19.90 7.15 -9.19
CA GLU A 77 20.93 6.14 -9.02
C GLU A 77 20.29 4.76 -8.77
N ASN A 78 21.11 3.77 -8.48
CA ASN A 78 20.64 2.43 -8.15
C ASN A 78 19.80 2.44 -6.87
N ILE A 79 18.73 1.66 -6.87
CA ILE A 79 17.91 1.42 -5.69
C ILE A 79 18.54 0.30 -4.88
N ASP A 80 18.91 0.55 -3.63
CA ASP A 80 19.55 -0.43 -2.76
C ASP A 80 18.60 -1.55 -2.33
N GLY A 81 17.30 -1.24 -2.22
CA GLY A 81 16.31 -2.24 -1.85
C GLY A 81 14.88 -1.71 -1.85
N ILE A 82 13.94 -2.62 -1.93
CA ILE A 82 12.50 -2.39 -1.82
C ILE A 82 12.05 -3.08 -0.53
N VAL A 83 11.44 -2.33 0.39
CA VAL A 83 10.94 -2.88 1.65
C VAL A 83 9.42 -2.96 1.61
N LEU A 84 8.88 -4.15 1.79
CA LEU A 84 7.45 -4.40 2.01
C LEU A 84 7.21 -4.58 3.50
N THR A 85 6.37 -3.73 4.10
CA THR A 85 6.09 -3.71 5.54
C THR A 85 4.60 -3.55 5.82
N GLY A 86 4.24 -3.49 7.10
CA GLY A 86 2.86 -3.33 7.54
C GLY A 86 2.05 -4.63 7.54
N GLY A 87 0.73 -4.51 7.70
CA GLY A 87 -0.18 -5.65 7.79
C GLY A 87 -0.18 -6.54 6.55
N VAL A 88 -0.03 -5.95 5.35
CA VAL A 88 0.01 -6.71 4.09
C VAL A 88 1.28 -7.55 3.91
N ALA A 89 2.36 -7.24 4.63
CA ALA A 89 3.60 -8.01 4.59
C ALA A 89 3.48 -9.41 5.23
N TYR A 90 2.40 -9.68 5.96
CA TYR A 90 2.07 -11.03 6.44
C TYR A 90 1.54 -11.96 5.36
N SER A 91 1.01 -11.40 4.25
CA SER A 91 0.53 -12.17 3.11
C SER A 91 1.69 -12.62 2.24
N GLU A 92 2.06 -13.89 2.33
CA GLU A 92 3.10 -14.46 1.47
C GLU A 92 2.66 -14.50 -0.01
N MET A 93 1.38 -14.75 -0.24
CA MET A 93 0.80 -14.73 -1.59
C MET A 93 0.96 -13.36 -2.25
N LEU A 94 0.52 -12.28 -1.56
CA LEU A 94 0.60 -10.93 -2.09
C LEU A 94 2.05 -10.46 -2.28
N THR A 95 2.90 -10.70 -1.28
CA THR A 95 4.30 -10.27 -1.32
C THR A 95 5.10 -11.01 -2.39
N ASN A 96 4.82 -12.29 -2.65
CA ASN A 96 5.43 -13.04 -3.75
C ASN A 96 5.02 -12.46 -5.10
N TRP A 97 3.73 -12.21 -5.33
CA TRP A 97 3.28 -11.58 -6.57
C TRP A 97 3.89 -10.19 -6.80
N ILE A 98 3.98 -9.37 -5.75
CA ILE A 98 4.67 -8.07 -5.87
C ILE A 98 6.15 -8.28 -6.21
N LYS A 99 6.82 -9.19 -5.52
CA LYS A 99 8.23 -9.49 -5.73
C LYS A 99 8.52 -9.94 -7.17
N GLU A 100 7.66 -10.77 -7.77
CA GLU A 100 7.79 -11.18 -9.17
C GLU A 100 7.84 -9.99 -10.13
N TYR A 101 7.07 -8.93 -9.84
CA TYR A 101 7.03 -7.73 -10.68
C TYR A 101 8.19 -6.77 -10.48
N VAL A 102 8.81 -6.70 -9.29
CA VAL A 102 9.74 -5.62 -8.95
C VAL A 102 11.16 -6.07 -8.64
N ASN A 103 11.42 -7.38 -8.52
CA ASN A 103 12.74 -7.92 -8.15
C ASN A 103 13.87 -7.63 -9.17
N PHE A 104 13.50 -7.27 -10.41
CA PHE A 104 14.49 -6.85 -11.42
C PHE A 104 15.07 -5.46 -11.13
N MET A 105 14.40 -4.66 -10.29
CA MET A 105 14.81 -3.29 -9.97
C MET A 105 15.80 -3.25 -8.79
N ALA A 106 15.50 -4.03 -7.74
CA ALA A 106 16.31 -4.11 -6.53
C ALA A 106 15.91 -5.33 -5.68
N PRO A 107 16.75 -5.76 -4.71
CA PRO A 107 16.36 -6.77 -3.73
C PRO A 107 15.11 -6.38 -2.95
N VAL A 108 14.19 -7.34 -2.74
CA VAL A 108 12.95 -7.11 -2.00
C VAL A 108 13.06 -7.72 -0.60
N TYR A 109 12.91 -6.88 0.42
CA TYR A 109 12.91 -7.24 1.84
C TYR A 109 11.50 -7.21 2.39
N ILE A 110 11.10 -8.24 3.13
CA ILE A 110 9.79 -8.35 3.75
C ILE A 110 9.95 -8.20 5.27
N LEU A 111 9.45 -7.09 5.81
CA LEU A 111 9.43 -6.80 7.23
C LEU A 111 7.99 -6.89 7.73
N LYS A 112 7.62 -8.06 8.28
CA LYS A 112 6.27 -8.30 8.79
C LYS A 112 5.99 -7.46 10.02
N GLY A 113 4.87 -6.75 10.04
CA GLY A 113 4.39 -5.98 11.17
C GLY A 113 4.65 -4.48 11.08
N GLU A 114 4.05 -3.80 12.03
CA GLU A 114 4.16 -2.35 12.23
C GLU A 114 4.81 -2.14 13.61
N ASN A 115 6.14 -2.03 13.65
CA ASN A 115 6.86 -1.72 14.90
C ASN A 115 6.86 -0.20 15.15
N GLU A 116 5.73 0.48 14.90
CA GLU A 116 5.64 1.94 15.00
C GLU A 116 6.01 2.46 16.39
N LEU A 117 5.43 1.87 17.43
CA LEU A 117 5.71 2.30 18.82
C LEU A 117 7.16 2.08 19.20
N GLU A 118 7.74 0.94 18.82
CA GLU A 118 9.14 0.64 19.07
C GLU A 118 10.06 1.58 18.28
N SER A 119 9.76 1.81 17.01
CA SER A 119 10.52 2.73 16.15
C SER A 119 10.47 4.17 16.66
N LEU A 120 9.31 4.64 17.12
CA LEU A 120 9.15 5.96 17.75
C LEU A 120 9.93 6.04 19.06
N ALA A 121 9.87 5.00 19.90
CA ALA A 121 10.62 4.95 21.17
C ALA A 121 12.13 4.98 20.92
N PHE A 122 12.64 4.22 19.96
CA PHE A 122 14.05 4.25 19.59
C PHE A 122 14.47 5.59 18.96
N GLY A 123 13.61 6.20 18.15
CA GLY A 123 13.85 7.54 17.62
C GLY A 123 14.03 8.57 18.73
N ALA A 124 13.09 8.61 19.69
CA ALA A 124 13.18 9.49 20.85
C ALA A 124 14.43 9.19 21.70
N LEU A 125 14.77 7.92 21.87
CA LEU A 125 15.93 7.50 22.65
C LEU A 125 17.25 7.95 22.02
N ARG A 126 17.40 7.91 20.68
CA ARG A 126 18.59 8.41 19.98
C ARG A 126 18.78 9.90 20.22
N ILE A 127 17.70 10.70 20.18
CA ILE A 127 17.75 12.14 20.49
C ILE A 127 18.16 12.36 21.94
N LEU A 128 17.56 11.65 22.89
CA LEU A 128 17.87 11.77 24.31
C LEU A 128 19.32 11.38 24.66
N LYS A 129 19.91 10.47 23.92
CA LYS A 129 21.32 10.06 24.05
C LYS A 129 22.29 11.01 23.32
N GLY A 130 21.80 11.98 22.55
CA GLY A 130 22.63 12.86 21.73
C GLY A 130 23.22 12.17 20.48
N GLU A 131 22.67 11.03 20.06
CA GLU A 131 23.07 10.30 18.85
C GLU A 131 22.44 10.92 17.59
N GLU A 132 21.37 11.72 17.76
CA GLU A 132 20.64 12.39 16.69
C GLU A 132 20.12 13.75 17.19
N GLU A 133 20.14 14.77 16.34
CA GLU A 133 19.59 16.09 16.66
C GLU A 133 18.08 16.14 16.41
N ALA A 134 17.36 16.79 17.34
CA ALA A 134 15.93 17.03 17.18
C ALA A 134 15.66 18.08 16.10
N ILE A 135 14.86 17.74 15.12
CA ILE A 135 14.40 18.69 14.10
C ILE A 135 13.20 19.47 14.65
N LEU A 136 13.33 20.79 14.72
CA LEU A 136 12.20 21.66 15.06
C LEU A 136 11.24 21.75 13.87
N TYR A 137 9.99 21.27 14.08
CA TYR A 137 8.94 21.50 13.10
C TYR A 137 8.42 22.94 13.25
N ILE A 138 8.66 23.77 12.24
CA ILE A 138 8.13 25.13 12.16
C ILE A 138 6.91 25.06 11.25
N ASP A 139 5.71 25.25 11.82
CA ASP A 139 4.46 25.35 11.06
C ASP A 139 4.40 26.77 10.42
N GLU A 140 4.83 26.87 9.18
CA GLU A 140 4.71 28.11 8.37
C GLU A 140 3.30 28.18 7.75
N ARG A 141 2.27 28.33 8.56
CA ARG A 141 0.92 28.66 8.07
C ARG A 141 0.68 30.16 8.06
#